data_f00ef6bcd7b7b3bb2e3da9384a198975
#
_entry.id   f00ef6bcd7b7b3bb2e3da9384a198975
#
_cell.length_a   1.000
_cell.length_b   1.000
_cell.length_c   1.000
_cell.angle_alpha   90.00
_cell.angle_beta   90.00
_cell.angle_gamma   90.00
#
_symmetry.space_group_name_H-M   'P 1'
#
loop_
_entity.id
_entity.type
_entity.pdbx_description
1 polymer ?
#
loop_
_entity_poly.entity_id
_entity_poly.type
_entity_poly.pdbx_seq_one_letter_code
_entity_poly.pdbx_strand_id
1 'polypeptide(L)'
;MSDPTTRILRLLVFLYGEERAAQVWPALADRLAGRLSPLPSPAREDLTPLPPSPSRRGGEAAPPSLAGKGAGGLGDTELGAGGSGEAINLTERDAILITYGDQFRAPGRPPLQTLHAFLNAHLRDAISGVHILPCFPYSSDDGFSVMDYRQVDPALGNWDDVAAIGRDYRLMFDFVANHVSRQSAWFQAFLRDEAPYRDYFIAVDPAADLSQVVRPRALPLLTPVATINGTRHVWTTFSDDQIDLNYADPQVLLEMTDVLLHYVAHGAQIIRLDAIAYLWKEIGTPCIHLPQTHAVVKLWRAVLDAVAPHVLLITETNVPHAENISYFGEPLPETGSTDEAQMVYNFSLAPLTLHALQTGDATRLSRWAATLRPPASGAAFFNFIASHDGIGVLPARGILSEAEVQGLVAQTLAHGGQVSYKANGDGTTSVYELNTTLYDFLNDPAHPDPERDVPRFLASQAILLSLAGVPGIYVHSLFGSRNCRECFAATGRARSLNRRKFDLAGLEAILADPERHEGRVFDAYRRLLRLRRAEPAFHPAGGQQVLDLGPGVFAVLRTPPADAGRPVLCLVSVSPRPQTVALPADLGARGPWRDLIGASAHPVAAGATRIELAPYQACWLVPVPAA
;
A
#
# COMPACT_ATOMS: atom_id res chain seq x y z
N MET A 1 0.49 -10.43 -30.56
CA MET A 1 -0.17 -9.68 -29.46
C MET A 1 -1.58 -10.20 -29.28
N SER A 2 -1.93 -10.78 -28.16
CA SER A 2 -3.35 -11.00 -27.90
C SER A 2 -3.93 -9.66 -27.44
N ASP A 3 -4.71 -9.01 -28.30
CA ASP A 3 -5.55 -7.86 -28.02
C ASP A 3 -6.29 -8.05 -26.67
N PRO A 4 -6.44 -7.02 -25.84
CA PRO A 4 -7.18 -7.10 -24.57
C PRO A 4 -8.54 -7.79 -24.70
N THR A 5 -9.27 -7.52 -25.78
CA THR A 5 -10.55 -8.18 -26.09
C THR A 5 -10.42 -9.69 -26.20
N THR A 6 -9.41 -10.17 -26.92
CA THR A 6 -9.13 -11.60 -27.06
C THR A 6 -8.76 -12.23 -25.70
N ARG A 7 -8.01 -11.52 -24.86
CA ARG A 7 -7.68 -11.99 -23.50
C ARG A 7 -8.94 -12.10 -22.65
N ILE A 8 -9.81 -11.09 -22.65
CA ILE A 8 -11.08 -11.09 -21.92
C ILE A 8 -11.95 -12.28 -22.33
N LEU A 9 -12.13 -12.50 -23.64
CA LEU A 9 -12.95 -13.62 -24.14
C LEU A 9 -12.42 -14.97 -23.67
N ARG A 10 -11.10 -15.21 -23.75
CA ARG A 10 -10.49 -16.46 -23.27
C ARG A 10 -10.73 -16.68 -21.78
N LEU A 11 -10.64 -15.61 -20.98
CA LEU A 11 -10.86 -15.66 -19.54
C LEU A 11 -12.32 -15.91 -19.20
N LEU A 12 -13.26 -15.32 -19.93
CA LEU A 12 -14.69 -15.63 -19.77
C LEU A 12 -15.00 -17.10 -20.10
N VAL A 13 -14.41 -17.63 -21.18
CA VAL A 13 -14.56 -19.06 -21.53
C VAL A 13 -13.97 -19.96 -20.44
N PHE A 14 -12.81 -19.61 -19.89
CA PHE A 14 -12.21 -20.35 -18.77
C PHE A 14 -13.10 -20.35 -17.53
N LEU A 15 -13.68 -19.20 -17.18
CA LEU A 15 -14.50 -19.04 -15.96
C LEU A 15 -15.87 -19.70 -16.09
N TYR A 16 -16.52 -19.61 -17.25
CA TYR A 16 -17.95 -19.91 -17.38
C TYR A 16 -18.28 -20.91 -18.49
N GLY A 17 -17.30 -21.35 -19.29
CA GLY A 17 -17.52 -22.16 -20.51
C GLY A 17 -17.98 -21.32 -21.70
N GLU A 18 -17.92 -21.91 -22.92
CA GLU A 18 -18.17 -21.18 -24.17
C GLU A 18 -19.58 -20.57 -24.25
N GLU A 19 -20.60 -21.34 -23.87
CA GLU A 19 -22.00 -20.91 -23.99
C GLU A 19 -22.31 -19.70 -23.08
N ARG A 20 -21.96 -19.76 -21.81
CA ARG A 20 -22.16 -18.65 -20.87
C ARG A 20 -21.27 -17.45 -21.21
N ALA A 21 -20.02 -17.68 -21.64
CA ALA A 21 -19.13 -16.61 -22.07
C ALA A 21 -19.73 -15.84 -23.25
N ALA A 22 -20.33 -16.53 -24.24
CA ALA A 22 -21.01 -15.89 -25.33
C ALA A 22 -22.24 -15.05 -24.93
N GLN A 23 -22.92 -15.44 -23.85
CA GLN A 23 -24.04 -14.67 -23.27
C GLN A 23 -23.58 -13.44 -22.49
N VAL A 24 -22.44 -13.53 -21.78
CA VAL A 24 -21.89 -12.46 -20.92
C VAL A 24 -21.15 -11.41 -21.73
N TRP A 25 -20.44 -11.82 -22.77
CA TRP A 25 -19.60 -10.96 -23.60
C TRP A 25 -20.28 -9.69 -24.11
N PRO A 26 -21.50 -9.74 -24.72
CA PRO A 26 -22.15 -8.53 -25.22
C PRO A 26 -22.35 -7.48 -24.10
N ALA A 27 -22.81 -7.90 -22.94
CA ALA A 27 -23.02 -7.00 -21.80
C ALA A 27 -21.71 -6.39 -21.28
N LEU A 28 -20.60 -7.13 -21.30
CA LEU A 28 -19.28 -6.60 -20.95
C LEU A 28 -18.75 -5.67 -22.05
N ALA A 29 -18.89 -6.04 -23.31
CA ALA A 29 -18.47 -5.24 -24.47
C ALA A 29 -19.17 -3.87 -24.50
N ASP A 30 -20.48 -3.83 -24.22
CA ASP A 30 -21.24 -2.57 -24.13
C ASP A 30 -20.70 -1.66 -23.03
N ARG A 31 -20.33 -2.21 -21.88
CA ARG A 31 -19.69 -1.46 -20.77
C ARG A 31 -18.35 -0.86 -21.19
N LEU A 32 -17.58 -1.60 -21.96
CA LEU A 32 -16.28 -1.14 -22.49
C LEU A 32 -16.48 -0.09 -23.60
N ALA A 33 -17.41 -0.30 -24.53
CA ALA A 33 -17.68 0.60 -25.64
C ALA A 33 -18.09 2.00 -25.19
N GLY A 34 -18.92 2.11 -24.15
CA GLY A 34 -19.29 3.39 -23.55
C GLY A 34 -18.14 4.18 -22.93
N ARG A 35 -16.93 3.58 -22.81
CA ARG A 35 -15.76 4.13 -22.14
C ARG A 35 -14.49 4.11 -23.00
N LEU A 36 -14.56 3.68 -24.25
CA LEU A 36 -13.43 3.67 -25.20
C LEU A 36 -12.99 5.07 -25.66
N SER A 37 -13.69 6.14 -25.26
CA SER A 37 -13.11 7.48 -25.29
C SER A 37 -12.17 7.61 -24.09
N PRO A 38 -10.87 7.89 -24.29
CA PRO A 38 -9.92 8.00 -23.18
C PRO A 38 -10.44 9.02 -22.17
N LEU A 39 -10.66 8.60 -20.92
CA LEU A 39 -10.83 9.54 -19.82
C LEU A 39 -9.56 10.38 -19.76
N PRO A 40 -9.64 11.71 -19.76
CA PRO A 40 -8.46 12.54 -19.74
C PRO A 40 -7.66 12.20 -18.48
N SER A 41 -6.40 11.79 -18.67
CA SER A 41 -5.46 11.73 -17.56
C SER A 41 -5.42 13.13 -16.93
N PRO A 42 -5.59 13.30 -15.62
CA PRO A 42 -5.48 14.60 -14.99
C PRO A 42 -4.10 15.17 -15.32
N ALA A 43 -4.08 16.27 -16.07
CA ALA A 43 -2.86 16.93 -16.47
C ALA A 43 -2.07 17.33 -15.20
N ARG A 44 -0.93 16.69 -15.00
CA ARG A 44 0.04 17.18 -14.02
C ARG A 44 0.69 18.43 -14.62
N GLU A 45 0.40 19.59 -14.05
CA GLU A 45 1.31 20.71 -14.21
C GLU A 45 2.67 20.30 -13.60
N ASP A 46 3.71 20.35 -14.42
CA ASP A 46 5.08 20.19 -13.94
C ASP A 46 5.33 21.25 -12.87
N LEU A 47 5.36 20.81 -11.61
CA LEU A 47 5.70 21.67 -10.49
C LEU A 47 7.18 21.99 -10.59
N THR A 48 7.52 23.03 -11.34
CA THR A 48 8.81 23.68 -11.23
C THR A 48 9.05 24.07 -9.78
N PRO A 49 10.25 23.83 -9.22
CA PRO A 49 10.57 24.23 -7.87
C PRO A 49 10.36 25.74 -7.70
N LEU A 50 9.55 26.14 -6.72
CA LEU A 50 9.46 27.53 -6.31
C LEU A 50 10.85 28.01 -5.87
N PRO A 51 11.29 29.22 -6.30
CA PRO A 51 12.53 29.79 -5.82
C PRO A 51 12.48 29.98 -4.29
N PRO A 52 13.62 29.90 -3.59
CA PRO A 52 13.65 30.06 -2.14
C PRO A 52 13.13 31.43 -1.71
N SER A 53 12.31 31.46 -0.68
CA SER A 53 11.75 32.69 -0.10
C SER A 53 12.86 33.67 0.26
N PRO A 54 12.75 34.97 -0.12
CA PRO A 54 13.76 35.94 0.24
C PRO A 54 13.69 36.29 1.72
N SER A 55 14.84 36.16 2.40
CA SER A 55 15.05 36.71 3.72
C SER A 55 14.82 38.22 3.73
N ARG A 56 13.99 38.73 4.64
CA ARG A 56 13.80 40.17 4.86
C ARG A 56 15.13 40.86 5.18
N ARG A 57 15.61 41.69 4.29
CA ARG A 57 16.35 42.92 4.61
C ARG A 57 15.87 44.02 3.69
N GLY A 58 15.55 45.16 4.29
CA GLY A 58 14.96 46.30 3.59
C GLY A 58 15.96 47.10 2.78
N GLY A 59 15.45 47.98 1.89
CA GLY A 59 16.19 49.06 1.24
C GLY A 59 15.75 49.30 -0.18
N GLU A 60 14.94 50.33 -0.34
CA GLU A 60 14.81 51.30 -1.43
C GLU A 60 14.57 50.91 -2.91
N ALA A 61 13.64 51.65 -3.43
CA ALA A 61 13.09 51.63 -4.79
C ALA A 61 13.90 52.45 -5.80
N ALA A 62 13.79 52.09 -7.08
CA ALA A 62 13.68 53.00 -8.20
C ALA A 62 13.36 52.26 -9.53
N PRO A 63 12.81 52.95 -10.56
CA PRO A 63 11.74 52.43 -11.40
C PRO A 63 12.17 52.01 -12.84
N PRO A 64 11.20 51.82 -13.78
CA PRO A 64 11.31 50.84 -14.85
C PRO A 64 11.80 51.42 -16.19
N SER A 65 12.26 50.56 -17.09
CA SER A 65 12.37 50.94 -18.52
C SER A 65 11.71 49.88 -19.41
N LEU A 66 10.98 50.43 -20.36
CA LEU A 66 10.21 49.83 -21.43
C LEU A 66 11.07 49.35 -22.60
N ALA A 67 10.47 48.43 -23.35
CA ALA A 67 10.48 48.30 -24.81
C ALA A 67 11.21 47.10 -25.43
N GLY A 68 10.45 46.45 -26.32
CA GLY A 68 10.98 45.66 -27.43
C GLY A 68 9.98 44.67 -28.04
N LYS A 69 9.19 45.13 -28.99
CA LYS A 69 8.29 44.33 -29.87
C LYS A 69 9.10 43.47 -30.84
N GLY A 70 8.58 42.26 -31.14
CA GLY A 70 9.00 41.51 -32.32
C GLY A 70 7.94 40.49 -32.70
N ALA A 71 7.38 40.64 -33.88
CA ALA A 71 6.25 39.90 -34.44
C ALA A 71 6.67 38.64 -35.21
N GLY A 72 5.75 37.65 -35.27
CA GLY A 72 5.44 36.98 -36.53
C GLY A 72 6.02 35.58 -36.74
N GLY A 73 5.13 34.59 -36.90
CA GLY A 73 5.42 33.29 -37.47
C GLY A 73 4.25 32.32 -37.30
N LEU A 74 3.28 32.40 -38.23
CA LEU A 74 2.28 31.36 -38.47
C LEU A 74 2.96 30.16 -39.14
N GLY A 75 2.76 28.95 -38.62
CA GLY A 75 3.23 27.70 -39.21
C GLY A 75 2.48 26.51 -38.69
N ASP A 76 1.55 26.06 -39.49
CA ASP A 76 1.00 24.70 -39.68
C ASP A 76 0.65 23.80 -38.50
N THR A 77 -0.65 23.69 -38.32
CA THR A 77 -1.37 22.61 -37.65
C THR A 77 -1.19 21.29 -38.37
N GLU A 78 -0.36 20.41 -37.88
CA GLU A 78 -0.50 18.97 -38.13
C GLU A 78 -1.33 18.33 -37.01
N LEU A 79 -2.50 17.85 -37.38
CA LEU A 79 -3.33 16.94 -36.59
C LEU A 79 -2.61 15.59 -36.48
N GLY A 80 -1.80 15.42 -35.45
CA GLY A 80 -1.17 14.17 -35.08
C GLY A 80 -2.17 13.24 -34.39
N ALA A 81 -2.34 12.07 -34.97
CA ALA A 81 -3.16 10.97 -34.52
C ALA A 81 -2.85 10.51 -33.10
N GLY A 82 -3.92 10.14 -32.37
CA GLY A 82 -3.96 9.10 -31.33
C GLY A 82 -2.92 9.20 -30.22
N GLY A 83 -3.25 9.85 -29.10
CA GLY A 83 -2.50 9.73 -27.87
C GLY A 83 -2.50 8.29 -27.37
N SER A 84 -1.37 7.59 -27.47
CA SER A 84 -1.08 6.38 -26.73
C SER A 84 -1.15 6.74 -25.24
N GLY A 85 -2.13 6.22 -24.50
CA GLY A 85 -2.20 6.39 -23.05
C GLY A 85 -0.89 5.88 -22.45
N GLU A 86 -0.04 6.78 -21.96
CA GLU A 86 1.21 6.41 -21.32
C GLU A 86 0.90 5.58 -20.08
N ALA A 87 1.48 4.39 -20.01
CA ALA A 87 1.45 3.56 -18.81
C ALA A 87 1.98 4.39 -17.62
N ILE A 88 1.37 4.24 -16.43
CA ILE A 88 1.91 4.92 -15.23
C ILE A 88 3.33 4.45 -14.98
N ASN A 89 4.29 5.32 -15.16
CA ASN A 89 5.66 5.08 -14.75
C ASN A 89 5.79 5.35 -13.25
N LEU A 90 6.07 4.28 -12.49
CA LEU A 90 6.48 4.40 -11.09
C LEU A 90 7.93 4.90 -11.05
N THR A 91 8.20 5.87 -10.18
CA THR A 91 9.53 6.48 -10.04
C THR A 91 9.97 6.53 -8.58
N GLU A 92 11.19 6.99 -8.32
CA GLU A 92 11.69 7.28 -6.95
C GLU A 92 10.82 8.28 -6.19
N ARG A 93 10.02 9.08 -6.92
CA ARG A 93 9.12 10.08 -6.34
C ARG A 93 7.88 9.46 -5.72
N ASP A 94 7.59 8.19 -6.05
CA ASP A 94 6.37 7.55 -5.59
C ASP A 94 6.53 7.04 -4.16
N ALA A 95 5.65 7.56 -3.31
CA ALA A 95 5.38 7.13 -1.95
C ALA A 95 3.88 7.37 -1.69
N ILE A 96 3.19 6.35 -1.18
CA ILE A 96 1.74 6.37 -1.00
C ILE A 96 1.40 6.43 0.49
N LEU A 97 0.66 7.45 0.91
CA LEU A 97 0.13 7.54 2.27
C LEU A 97 -1.10 6.65 2.39
N ILE A 98 -1.12 5.77 3.37
CA ILE A 98 -2.28 4.94 3.74
C ILE A 98 -3.00 5.64 4.88
N THR A 99 -4.26 6.03 4.67
CA THR A 99 -5.04 6.80 5.66
C THR A 99 -6.54 6.59 5.50
N TYR A 100 -7.29 6.78 6.58
CA TYR A 100 -8.74 6.92 6.51
C TYR A 100 -9.13 8.33 6.06
N GLY A 101 -10.31 8.45 5.41
CA GLY A 101 -10.86 9.74 5.02
C GLY A 101 -11.14 10.68 6.19
N ASP A 102 -11.43 10.12 7.37
CA ASP A 102 -11.68 10.84 8.62
C ASP A 102 -10.49 10.86 9.59
N GLN A 103 -9.30 10.65 9.09
CA GLN A 103 -8.09 10.60 9.92
C GLN A 103 -7.87 11.89 10.72
N PHE A 104 -8.19 13.03 10.07
CA PHE A 104 -8.10 14.36 10.68
C PHE A 104 -9.47 15.00 10.71
N ARG A 105 -9.85 15.57 11.85
CA ARG A 105 -11.14 16.20 12.08
C ARG A 105 -10.94 17.65 12.50
N ALA A 106 -11.80 18.54 11.99
CA ALA A 106 -11.87 19.92 12.39
C ALA A 106 -13.34 20.33 12.50
N PRO A 107 -13.73 21.17 13.48
CA PRO A 107 -15.10 21.61 13.65
C PRO A 107 -15.64 22.30 12.39
N GLY A 108 -16.85 21.92 11.96
CA GLY A 108 -17.55 22.54 10.83
C GLY A 108 -16.95 22.26 9.44
N ARG A 109 -16.01 21.32 9.31
CA ARG A 109 -15.38 20.95 8.05
C ARG A 109 -15.52 19.46 7.78
N PRO A 110 -15.92 19.03 6.57
CA PRO A 110 -15.93 17.63 6.17
C PRO A 110 -14.53 16.99 6.36
N PRO A 111 -14.46 15.74 6.85
CA PRO A 111 -13.18 15.07 7.10
C PRO A 111 -12.26 14.99 5.87
N LEU A 112 -12.77 14.68 4.67
CA LEU A 112 -11.97 14.63 3.44
C LEU A 112 -11.35 15.99 3.09
N GLN A 113 -12.06 17.09 3.32
CA GLN A 113 -11.50 18.44 3.14
C GLN A 113 -10.43 18.76 4.19
N THR A 114 -10.60 18.25 5.42
CA THR A 114 -9.61 18.40 6.50
C THR A 114 -8.36 17.60 6.18
N LEU A 115 -8.52 16.36 5.70
CA LEU A 115 -7.42 15.53 5.20
C LEU A 115 -6.66 16.24 4.07
N HIS A 116 -7.36 16.73 3.05
CA HIS A 116 -6.74 17.46 1.92
C HIS A 116 -5.92 18.68 2.39
N ALA A 117 -6.45 19.44 3.34
CA ALA A 117 -5.74 20.59 3.91
C ALA A 117 -4.45 20.16 4.62
N PHE A 118 -4.48 19.11 5.43
CA PHE A 118 -3.31 18.57 6.10
C PHE A 118 -2.24 18.09 5.09
N LEU A 119 -2.67 17.33 4.09
CA LEU A 119 -1.78 16.83 3.04
C LEU A 119 -1.03 17.97 2.34
N ASN A 120 -1.75 19.01 1.93
CA ASN A 120 -1.17 20.15 1.22
C ASN A 120 -0.26 21.01 2.10
N ALA A 121 -0.60 21.16 3.38
CA ALA A 121 0.23 21.91 4.32
C ALA A 121 1.54 21.21 4.66
N HIS A 122 1.54 19.87 4.73
CA HIS A 122 2.63 19.14 5.35
C HIS A 122 3.36 18.14 4.45
N LEU A 123 2.70 17.57 3.42
CA LEU A 123 3.20 16.38 2.70
C LEU A 123 3.34 16.55 1.20
N ARG A 124 3.04 17.73 0.64
CA ARG A 124 3.02 17.98 -0.81
C ARG A 124 4.34 17.63 -1.52
N ASP A 125 5.46 17.80 -0.84
CA ASP A 125 6.80 17.53 -1.32
C ASP A 125 7.38 16.18 -0.85
N ALA A 126 6.61 15.41 -0.08
CA ALA A 126 7.06 14.17 0.55
C ALA A 126 6.41 12.90 -0.04
N ILE A 127 5.14 12.97 -0.44
CA ILE A 127 4.38 11.85 -1.00
C ILE A 127 3.88 12.17 -2.41
N SER A 128 3.54 11.15 -3.19
CA SER A 128 2.97 11.29 -4.54
C SER A 128 1.52 10.84 -4.62
N GLY A 129 1.05 10.04 -3.70
CA GLY A 129 -0.29 9.49 -3.72
C GLY A 129 -0.86 9.25 -2.34
N VAL A 130 -2.17 9.05 -2.31
CA VAL A 130 -2.95 8.80 -1.10
C VAL A 130 -3.84 7.57 -1.32
N HIS A 131 -3.65 6.57 -0.50
CA HIS A 131 -4.58 5.47 -0.34
C HIS A 131 -5.63 5.89 0.69
N ILE A 132 -6.80 6.28 0.19
CA ILE A 132 -7.97 6.52 1.03
C ILE A 132 -8.61 5.15 1.28
N LEU A 133 -8.47 4.65 2.51
CA LEU A 133 -9.12 3.43 2.97
C LEU A 133 -10.64 3.56 2.76
N PRO A 134 -11.43 2.48 2.71
CA PRO A 134 -12.80 2.52 2.21
C PRO A 134 -13.57 3.71 2.77
N CYS A 135 -13.95 4.63 1.89
CA CYS A 135 -14.66 5.87 2.23
C CYS A 135 -16.14 5.82 1.84
N PHE A 136 -16.66 4.63 1.66
CA PHE A 136 -18.04 4.33 1.25
C PHE A 136 -18.94 4.11 2.48
N PRO A 137 -20.28 4.20 2.36
CA PRO A 137 -21.18 3.77 3.42
C PRO A 137 -20.91 2.32 3.82
N TYR A 138 -20.77 2.06 5.10
CA TYR A 138 -20.40 0.74 5.65
C TYR A 138 -21.14 0.43 6.93
N SER A 139 -21.21 -0.85 7.32
CA SER A 139 -21.85 -1.30 8.56
C SER A 139 -20.86 -1.70 9.65
N SER A 140 -19.66 -2.16 9.27
CA SER A 140 -18.65 -2.61 10.22
C SER A 140 -17.23 -2.60 9.63
N ASP A 141 -16.25 -3.00 10.45
CA ASP A 141 -14.81 -3.12 10.13
C ASP A 141 -14.20 -1.85 9.51
N ASP A 142 -14.65 -0.67 10.00
CA ASP A 142 -14.11 0.65 9.60
C ASP A 142 -14.05 0.85 8.07
N GLY A 143 -15.10 0.41 7.35
CA GLY A 143 -15.23 0.59 5.91
C GLY A 143 -15.17 -0.71 5.09
N PHE A 144 -14.63 -1.81 5.63
CA PHE A 144 -14.47 -3.06 4.89
C PHE A 144 -15.73 -3.94 4.84
N SER A 145 -16.87 -3.48 5.36
CA SER A 145 -18.20 -4.06 5.17
C SER A 145 -19.05 -3.07 4.39
N VAL A 146 -18.83 -3.01 3.07
CA VAL A 146 -19.39 -1.96 2.19
C VAL A 146 -20.89 -2.16 1.98
N MET A 147 -21.68 -1.10 2.20
CA MET A 147 -23.11 -1.07 1.93
C MET A 147 -23.43 -0.58 0.52
N ASP A 148 -22.68 0.41 0.03
CA ASP A 148 -22.81 0.99 -1.31
C ASP A 148 -21.45 1.45 -1.84
N TYR A 149 -20.99 0.85 -2.94
CA TYR A 149 -19.71 1.17 -3.57
C TYR A 149 -19.70 2.48 -4.37
N ARG A 150 -20.87 3.04 -4.67
CA ARG A 150 -21.01 4.17 -5.60
C ARG A 150 -21.14 5.53 -4.91
N GLN A 151 -21.28 5.52 -3.60
CA GLN A 151 -21.40 6.74 -2.81
C GLN A 151 -20.18 6.90 -1.89
N VAL A 152 -19.71 8.13 -1.72
CA VAL A 152 -18.86 8.48 -0.57
C VAL A 152 -19.76 8.57 0.66
N ASP A 153 -19.30 8.06 1.80
CA ASP A 153 -20.04 8.21 3.07
C ASP A 153 -20.28 9.71 3.34
N PRO A 154 -21.53 10.14 3.46
CA PRO A 154 -21.87 11.54 3.71
C PRO A 154 -21.23 12.13 4.97
N ALA A 155 -20.84 11.29 5.93
CA ALA A 155 -20.11 11.71 7.13
C ALA A 155 -18.66 12.12 6.82
N LEU A 156 -18.09 11.67 5.69
CA LEU A 156 -16.74 11.99 5.25
C LEU A 156 -16.68 13.19 4.29
N GLY A 157 -17.70 13.33 3.44
CA GLY A 157 -17.78 14.33 2.36
C GLY A 157 -18.47 13.76 1.13
N ASN A 158 -17.94 14.05 -0.06
CA ASN A 158 -18.51 13.62 -1.33
C ASN A 158 -17.41 13.38 -2.40
N TRP A 159 -17.80 12.97 -3.61
CA TRP A 159 -16.87 12.73 -4.73
C TRP A 159 -16.09 13.99 -5.17
N ASP A 160 -16.62 15.19 -4.99
CA ASP A 160 -15.90 16.44 -5.31
C ASP A 160 -14.74 16.66 -4.33
N ASP A 161 -14.90 16.28 -3.06
CA ASP A 161 -13.82 16.30 -2.06
C ASP A 161 -12.72 15.29 -2.39
N VAL A 162 -13.10 14.09 -2.84
CA VAL A 162 -12.16 13.08 -3.33
C VAL A 162 -11.43 13.57 -4.57
N ALA A 163 -12.15 14.14 -5.54
CA ALA A 163 -11.57 14.71 -6.76
C ALA A 163 -10.63 15.89 -6.45
N ALA A 164 -10.91 16.66 -5.38
CA ALA A 164 -10.00 17.72 -4.92
C ALA A 164 -8.65 17.15 -4.47
N ILE A 165 -8.64 16.02 -3.73
CA ILE A 165 -7.40 15.32 -3.37
C ILE A 165 -6.71 14.79 -4.63
N GLY A 166 -7.48 14.24 -5.60
CA GLY A 166 -6.98 13.69 -6.86
C GLY A 166 -6.28 14.69 -7.77
N ARG A 167 -6.54 15.99 -7.63
CA ARG A 167 -5.81 17.04 -8.36
C ARG A 167 -4.35 17.19 -7.91
N ASP A 168 -4.08 16.90 -6.64
CA ASP A 168 -2.74 17.11 -6.05
C ASP A 168 -1.98 15.78 -5.87
N TYR A 169 -2.69 14.64 -5.72
CA TYR A 169 -2.13 13.33 -5.39
C TYR A 169 -2.73 12.24 -6.26
N ARG A 170 -1.97 11.18 -6.52
CA ARG A 170 -2.53 9.93 -7.07
C ARG A 170 -3.51 9.33 -6.09
N LEU A 171 -4.71 8.96 -6.56
CA LEU A 171 -5.71 8.30 -5.74
C LEU A 171 -5.55 6.78 -5.81
N MET A 172 -5.50 6.14 -4.65
CA MET A 172 -5.60 4.71 -4.48
C MET A 172 -6.85 4.39 -3.69
N PHE A 173 -7.71 3.50 -4.24
CA PHE A 173 -8.96 3.06 -3.61
C PHE A 173 -8.93 1.58 -3.30
N ASP A 174 -9.62 1.20 -2.21
CA ASP A 174 -9.93 -0.19 -1.90
C ASP A 174 -11.08 -0.70 -2.77
N PHE A 175 -10.83 -1.81 -3.45
CA PHE A 175 -11.83 -2.58 -4.14
C PHE A 175 -12.12 -3.84 -3.34
N VAL A 176 -13.09 -3.72 -2.41
CA VAL A 176 -13.54 -4.81 -1.54
C VAL A 176 -14.41 -5.76 -2.38
N ALA A 177 -13.76 -6.58 -3.20
CA ALA A 177 -14.44 -7.38 -4.20
C ALA A 177 -14.93 -8.75 -3.70
N ASN A 178 -14.39 -9.23 -2.57
CA ASN A 178 -14.74 -10.55 -2.05
C ASN A 178 -16.11 -10.59 -1.38
N HIS A 179 -16.55 -9.52 -0.74
CA HIS A 179 -17.75 -9.51 0.11
C HIS A 179 -18.40 -8.13 0.16
N VAL A 180 -19.63 -8.09 0.63
CA VAL A 180 -20.40 -6.86 0.91
C VAL A 180 -20.99 -6.91 2.31
N SER A 181 -21.45 -5.77 2.80
CA SER A 181 -22.20 -5.68 4.05
C SER A 181 -23.49 -6.50 3.99
N ARG A 182 -23.80 -7.14 5.10
CA ARG A 182 -25.15 -7.69 5.36
C ARG A 182 -26.26 -6.64 5.16
N GLN A 183 -25.99 -5.36 5.31
CA GLN A 183 -26.94 -4.27 5.13
C GLN A 183 -26.96 -3.71 3.70
N SER A 184 -26.15 -4.22 2.78
CA SER A 184 -26.15 -3.80 1.39
C SER A 184 -27.52 -4.05 0.73
N ALA A 185 -27.89 -3.19 -0.22
CA ALA A 185 -29.13 -3.35 -0.98
C ALA A 185 -29.17 -4.71 -1.71
N TRP A 186 -28.02 -5.20 -2.19
CA TRP A 186 -27.90 -6.50 -2.85
C TRP A 186 -28.25 -7.66 -1.93
N PHE A 187 -27.71 -7.66 -0.71
CA PHE A 187 -28.00 -8.72 0.24
C PHE A 187 -29.44 -8.65 0.77
N GLN A 188 -29.99 -7.45 0.97
CA GLN A 188 -31.38 -7.28 1.35
C GLN A 188 -32.33 -7.80 0.25
N ALA A 189 -32.02 -7.60 -1.04
CA ALA A 189 -32.77 -8.18 -2.15
C ALA A 189 -32.64 -9.71 -2.22
N PHE A 190 -31.44 -10.26 -1.94
CA PHE A 190 -31.23 -11.71 -1.78
C PHE A 190 -32.16 -12.31 -0.70
N LEU A 191 -32.30 -11.68 0.45
CA LEU A 191 -33.18 -12.15 1.52
C LEU A 191 -34.64 -12.22 1.08
N ARG A 192 -35.06 -11.39 0.12
CA ARG A 192 -36.39 -11.36 -0.50
C ARG A 192 -36.53 -12.18 -1.78
N ASP A 193 -35.48 -12.95 -2.12
CA ASP A 193 -35.43 -13.78 -3.33
C ASP A 193 -35.66 -13.01 -4.65
N GLU A 194 -35.22 -11.75 -4.69
CA GLU A 194 -35.38 -10.85 -5.84
C GLU A 194 -34.27 -11.08 -6.89
N ALA A 195 -34.67 -11.20 -8.17
CA ALA A 195 -33.71 -11.24 -9.28
C ALA A 195 -33.11 -9.83 -9.52
N PRO A 196 -31.82 -9.73 -9.95
CA PRO A 196 -30.86 -10.80 -10.17
C PRO A 196 -30.14 -11.26 -8.88
N TYR A 197 -30.39 -10.63 -7.75
CA TYR A 197 -29.61 -10.73 -6.50
C TYR A 197 -29.76 -12.08 -5.79
N ARG A 198 -30.77 -12.91 -6.13
CA ARG A 198 -30.98 -14.24 -5.53
C ARG A 198 -29.79 -15.19 -5.67
N ASP A 199 -28.93 -14.97 -6.68
CA ASP A 199 -27.79 -15.82 -7.01
C ASP A 199 -26.43 -15.14 -6.72
N TYR A 200 -26.45 -13.90 -6.23
CA TYR A 200 -25.24 -13.11 -5.92
C TYR A 200 -24.44 -13.63 -4.72
N PHE A 201 -25.05 -14.44 -3.88
CA PHE A 201 -24.45 -14.90 -2.63
C PHE A 201 -24.43 -16.42 -2.55
N ILE A 202 -23.38 -16.94 -1.90
CA ILE A 202 -23.16 -18.39 -1.79
C ILE A 202 -23.93 -18.89 -0.57
N ALA A 203 -24.97 -19.70 -0.79
CA ALA A 203 -25.69 -20.39 0.24
C ALA A 203 -25.36 -21.89 0.19
N VAL A 204 -24.97 -22.47 1.33
CA VAL A 204 -24.45 -23.82 1.45
C VAL A 204 -25.26 -24.60 2.48
N ASP A 205 -25.46 -25.89 2.22
CA ASP A 205 -26.01 -26.81 3.23
C ASP A 205 -25.03 -26.88 4.41
N PRO A 206 -25.47 -26.63 5.65
CA PRO A 206 -24.60 -26.68 6.82
C PRO A 206 -24.01 -28.09 7.08
N ALA A 207 -24.53 -29.15 6.44
CA ALA A 207 -23.97 -30.48 6.47
C ALA A 207 -22.86 -30.73 5.45
N ALA A 208 -22.57 -29.76 4.54
CA ALA A 208 -21.51 -29.89 3.55
C ALA A 208 -20.12 -30.01 4.24
N ASP A 209 -19.25 -30.82 3.65
CA ASP A 209 -17.86 -30.93 4.10
C ASP A 209 -17.06 -29.70 3.64
N LEU A 210 -16.75 -28.82 4.59
CA LEU A 210 -15.96 -27.60 4.42
C LEU A 210 -14.60 -27.69 5.12
N SER A 211 -14.15 -28.88 5.50
CA SER A 211 -12.93 -29.10 6.28
C SER A 211 -11.65 -28.64 5.58
N GLN A 212 -11.65 -28.62 4.23
CA GLN A 212 -10.50 -28.18 3.43
C GLN A 212 -10.40 -26.65 3.30
N VAL A 213 -11.47 -25.90 3.61
CA VAL A 213 -11.51 -24.46 3.39
C VAL A 213 -10.55 -23.74 4.32
N VAL A 214 -9.64 -22.95 3.73
CA VAL A 214 -8.71 -22.10 4.49
C VAL A 214 -9.46 -20.92 5.08
N ARG A 215 -9.30 -20.72 6.39
CA ARG A 215 -10.02 -19.70 7.16
C ARG A 215 -9.05 -18.70 7.78
N PRO A 216 -9.13 -17.41 7.41
CA PRO A 216 -8.27 -16.37 8.00
C PRO A 216 -8.74 -15.96 9.41
N ARG A 217 -9.95 -16.33 9.81
CA ARG A 217 -10.56 -16.00 11.10
C ARG A 217 -11.00 -17.26 11.86
N ALA A 218 -11.11 -17.14 13.18
CA ALA A 218 -11.63 -18.21 14.04
C ALA A 218 -13.17 -18.23 14.12
N LEU A 219 -13.85 -17.34 13.40
CA LEU A 219 -15.32 -17.24 13.36
C LEU A 219 -15.94 -18.33 12.48
N PRO A 220 -17.25 -18.67 12.65
CA PRO A 220 -17.94 -19.61 11.77
C PRO A 220 -17.86 -19.19 10.30
N LEU A 221 -17.65 -20.16 9.39
CA LEU A 221 -17.60 -19.90 7.95
C LEU A 221 -18.98 -19.64 7.36
N LEU A 222 -20.00 -20.29 7.91
CA LEU A 222 -21.39 -20.14 7.47
C LEU A 222 -22.20 -19.38 8.52
N THR A 223 -22.92 -18.36 8.06
CA THR A 223 -23.82 -17.56 8.91
C THR A 223 -25.28 -17.87 8.56
N PRO A 224 -26.12 -18.31 9.52
CA PRO A 224 -27.55 -18.50 9.26
C PRO A 224 -28.26 -17.17 9.09
N VAL A 225 -29.09 -17.07 8.05
CA VAL A 225 -29.91 -15.90 7.76
C VAL A 225 -31.34 -16.29 7.44
N ALA A 226 -32.29 -15.49 7.91
CA ALA A 226 -33.70 -15.68 7.58
C ALA A 226 -33.99 -15.06 6.20
N THR A 227 -34.57 -15.86 5.31
CA THR A 227 -35.06 -15.40 4.00
C THR A 227 -36.56 -15.64 3.89
N ILE A 228 -37.23 -15.11 2.86
CA ILE A 228 -38.65 -15.40 2.61
C ILE A 228 -38.92 -16.88 2.37
N ASN A 229 -37.89 -17.67 1.96
CA ASN A 229 -37.95 -19.08 1.68
C ASN A 229 -37.42 -19.97 2.84
N GLY A 230 -37.26 -19.41 4.04
CA GLY A 230 -36.73 -20.10 5.22
C GLY A 230 -35.28 -19.72 5.54
N THR A 231 -34.67 -20.45 6.46
CA THR A 231 -33.28 -20.20 6.86
C THR A 231 -32.31 -20.71 5.80
N ARG A 232 -31.39 -19.84 5.36
CA ARG A 232 -30.24 -20.21 4.51
C ARG A 232 -28.95 -19.97 5.28
N HIS A 233 -27.89 -20.73 4.95
CA HIS A 233 -26.56 -20.55 5.53
C HIS A 233 -25.66 -19.96 4.47
N VAL A 234 -25.31 -18.68 4.65
CA VAL A 234 -24.51 -17.92 3.68
C VAL A 234 -23.03 -17.97 4.05
N TRP A 235 -22.17 -17.93 3.03
CA TRP A 235 -20.73 -17.95 3.20
C TRP A 235 -20.21 -16.59 3.71
N THR A 236 -19.39 -16.66 4.77
CA THR A 236 -18.83 -15.47 5.46
C THR A 236 -17.38 -15.76 5.85
N THR A 237 -16.46 -15.49 4.92
CA THR A 237 -15.03 -15.76 5.13
C THR A 237 -14.45 -15.01 6.32
N PHE A 238 -14.86 -13.76 6.55
CA PHE A 238 -14.25 -12.86 7.53
C PHE A 238 -15.13 -12.62 8.78
N SER A 239 -16.38 -12.22 8.61
CA SER A 239 -17.32 -11.97 9.70
C SER A 239 -18.77 -12.19 9.25
N ASP A 240 -19.69 -12.30 10.18
CA ASP A 240 -21.13 -12.47 9.94
C ASP A 240 -21.80 -11.25 9.28
N ASP A 241 -21.11 -10.11 9.19
CA ASP A 241 -21.55 -8.91 8.47
C ASP A 241 -20.89 -8.77 7.08
N GLN A 242 -19.89 -9.57 6.76
CA GLN A 242 -19.19 -9.58 5.47
C GLN A 242 -19.59 -10.79 4.66
N ILE A 243 -20.62 -10.64 3.81
CA ILE A 243 -21.23 -11.73 3.06
C ILE A 243 -20.50 -11.90 1.73
N ASP A 244 -19.94 -13.08 1.50
CA ASP A 244 -19.12 -13.36 0.32
C ASP A 244 -19.95 -13.41 -0.97
N LEU A 245 -19.43 -12.78 -2.01
CA LEU A 245 -20.02 -12.72 -3.34
C LEU A 245 -19.78 -14.00 -4.13
N ASN A 246 -20.75 -14.39 -4.96
CA ASN A 246 -20.74 -15.60 -5.78
C ASN A 246 -20.21 -15.33 -7.20
N TYR A 247 -18.90 -15.39 -7.40
CA TYR A 247 -18.31 -15.19 -8.74
C TYR A 247 -18.58 -16.32 -9.74
N ALA A 248 -19.17 -17.44 -9.32
CA ALA A 248 -19.69 -18.44 -10.26
C ALA A 248 -20.95 -17.93 -11.03
N ASP A 249 -21.60 -16.87 -10.53
CA ASP A 249 -22.59 -16.11 -11.27
C ASP A 249 -21.90 -14.97 -12.06
N PRO A 250 -21.95 -15.00 -13.41
CA PRO A 250 -21.35 -13.93 -14.22
C PRO A 250 -21.94 -12.53 -13.98
N GLN A 251 -23.16 -12.41 -13.45
CA GLN A 251 -23.75 -11.11 -13.13
C GLN A 251 -22.98 -10.41 -12.02
N VAL A 252 -22.45 -11.18 -11.05
CA VAL A 252 -21.55 -10.63 -9.99
C VAL A 252 -20.27 -10.08 -10.60
N LEU A 253 -19.64 -10.80 -11.54
CA LEU A 253 -18.46 -10.31 -12.25
C LEU A 253 -18.75 -9.00 -13.00
N LEU A 254 -19.87 -8.93 -13.72
CA LEU A 254 -20.30 -7.74 -14.46
C LEU A 254 -20.54 -6.55 -13.52
N GLU A 255 -21.26 -6.76 -12.42
CA GLU A 255 -21.57 -5.73 -11.42
C GLU A 255 -20.29 -5.20 -10.75
N MET A 256 -19.38 -6.10 -10.35
CA MET A 256 -18.11 -5.69 -9.75
C MET A 256 -17.16 -5.03 -10.78
N THR A 257 -17.25 -5.40 -12.06
CA THR A 257 -16.55 -4.67 -13.12
C THR A 257 -17.11 -3.26 -13.29
N ASP A 258 -18.41 -3.06 -13.16
CA ASP A 258 -19.02 -1.71 -13.17
C ASP A 258 -18.53 -0.86 -11.97
N VAL A 259 -18.38 -1.47 -10.78
CA VAL A 259 -17.80 -0.80 -9.61
C VAL A 259 -16.34 -0.42 -9.87
N LEU A 260 -15.53 -1.33 -10.41
CA LEU A 260 -14.14 -1.06 -10.78
C LEU A 260 -14.03 0.15 -11.71
N LEU A 261 -14.85 0.15 -12.78
CA LEU A 261 -14.88 1.22 -13.76
C LEU A 261 -15.47 2.53 -13.20
N HIS A 262 -16.36 2.44 -12.21
CA HIS A 262 -16.85 3.61 -11.48
C HIS A 262 -15.72 4.30 -10.71
N TYR A 263 -14.84 3.54 -10.05
CA TYR A 263 -13.67 4.11 -9.36
C TYR A 263 -12.70 4.77 -10.34
N VAL A 264 -12.46 4.14 -11.49
CA VAL A 264 -11.65 4.73 -12.57
C VAL A 264 -12.23 6.07 -13.02
N ALA A 265 -13.56 6.13 -13.23
CA ALA A 265 -14.25 7.36 -13.62
C ALA A 265 -14.16 8.48 -12.56
N HIS A 266 -13.95 8.14 -11.29
CA HIS A 266 -13.74 9.07 -10.19
C HIS A 266 -12.26 9.31 -9.86
N GLY A 267 -11.35 8.99 -10.79
CA GLY A 267 -9.95 9.36 -10.72
C GLY A 267 -9.03 8.35 -10.02
N ALA A 268 -9.48 7.11 -9.78
CA ALA A 268 -8.60 6.06 -9.29
C ALA A 268 -7.44 5.83 -10.27
N GLN A 269 -6.21 5.91 -9.79
CA GLN A 269 -4.99 5.58 -10.53
C GLN A 269 -4.35 4.29 -10.03
N ILE A 270 -4.69 3.87 -8.81
CA ILE A 270 -4.28 2.61 -8.22
C ILE A 270 -5.51 2.00 -7.56
N ILE A 271 -5.76 0.72 -7.80
CA ILE A 271 -6.88 -0.01 -7.21
C ILE A 271 -6.32 -1.19 -6.42
N ARG A 272 -6.59 -1.19 -5.11
CA ARG A 272 -6.22 -2.26 -4.18
C ARG A 272 -7.31 -3.31 -4.16
N LEU A 273 -6.96 -4.50 -4.61
CA LEU A 273 -7.83 -5.68 -4.56
C LEU A 273 -7.74 -6.28 -3.15
N ASP A 274 -8.71 -5.92 -2.31
CA ASP A 274 -8.78 -6.37 -0.92
C ASP A 274 -9.10 -7.86 -0.82
N ALA A 275 -8.36 -8.58 0.01
CA ALA A 275 -8.57 -10.00 0.33
C ALA A 275 -8.79 -10.90 -0.91
N ILE A 276 -8.15 -10.54 -2.02
CA ILE A 276 -8.43 -11.11 -3.35
C ILE A 276 -8.22 -12.62 -3.44
N ALA A 277 -7.38 -13.20 -2.59
CA ALA A 277 -7.07 -14.62 -2.59
C ALA A 277 -8.31 -15.52 -2.40
N TYR A 278 -9.34 -15.01 -1.77
CA TYR A 278 -10.55 -15.75 -1.38
C TYR A 278 -11.70 -15.62 -2.38
N LEU A 279 -11.50 -14.99 -3.54
CA LEU A 279 -12.59 -14.55 -4.41
C LEU A 279 -13.46 -15.70 -4.94
N TRP A 280 -12.87 -16.81 -5.39
CA TRP A 280 -13.59 -17.96 -5.92
C TRP A 280 -13.75 -19.07 -4.88
N LYS A 281 -14.96 -19.63 -4.76
CA LYS A 281 -15.27 -20.72 -3.85
C LYS A 281 -15.72 -21.96 -4.62
N GLU A 282 -15.11 -23.10 -4.29
CA GLU A 282 -15.46 -24.40 -4.82
C GLU A 282 -15.33 -25.43 -3.71
N ILE A 283 -16.46 -26.03 -3.31
CA ILE A 283 -16.50 -27.01 -2.21
C ILE A 283 -15.61 -28.21 -2.57
N GLY A 284 -14.84 -28.69 -1.60
CA GLY A 284 -13.85 -29.75 -1.81
C GLY A 284 -12.46 -29.22 -2.19
N THR A 285 -12.28 -27.89 -2.18
CA THR A 285 -11.00 -27.21 -2.39
C THR A 285 -10.64 -26.31 -1.20
N PRO A 286 -9.40 -25.80 -1.12
CA PRO A 286 -9.02 -24.83 -0.08
C PRO A 286 -9.75 -23.48 -0.17
N CYS A 287 -10.46 -23.17 -1.26
CA CYS A 287 -11.13 -21.89 -1.55
C CYS A 287 -10.22 -20.67 -1.38
N ILE A 288 -8.94 -20.83 -1.67
CA ILE A 288 -7.93 -19.78 -1.70
C ILE A 288 -6.97 -20.05 -2.87
N HIS A 289 -6.51 -19.01 -3.54
CA HIS A 289 -5.57 -19.08 -4.69
C HIS A 289 -6.05 -19.99 -5.83
N LEU A 290 -7.35 -20.13 -6.03
CA LEU A 290 -7.87 -20.97 -7.09
C LEU A 290 -7.55 -20.35 -8.47
N PRO A 291 -7.35 -21.18 -9.51
CA PRO A 291 -7.10 -20.68 -10.87
C PRO A 291 -8.15 -19.68 -11.36
N GLN A 292 -9.41 -19.86 -10.93
CA GLN A 292 -10.50 -18.94 -11.25
C GLN A 292 -10.32 -17.58 -10.56
N THR A 293 -9.78 -17.52 -9.33
CA THR A 293 -9.43 -16.27 -8.67
C THR A 293 -8.42 -15.47 -9.49
N HIS A 294 -7.33 -16.12 -9.90
CA HIS A 294 -6.33 -15.52 -10.80
C HIS A 294 -6.95 -15.07 -12.14
N ALA A 295 -7.84 -15.88 -12.72
CA ALA A 295 -8.51 -15.55 -13.96
C ALA A 295 -9.39 -14.30 -13.87
N VAL A 296 -10.06 -14.07 -12.73
CA VAL A 296 -10.83 -12.84 -12.49
C VAL A 296 -9.89 -11.62 -12.39
N VAL A 297 -8.76 -11.73 -11.69
CA VAL A 297 -7.77 -10.64 -11.62
C VAL A 297 -7.21 -10.32 -13.00
N LYS A 298 -6.84 -11.36 -13.79
CA LYS A 298 -6.40 -11.21 -15.19
C LYS A 298 -7.46 -10.54 -16.05
N LEU A 299 -8.73 -10.87 -15.84
CA LEU A 299 -9.84 -10.28 -16.57
C LEU A 299 -9.96 -8.79 -16.26
N TRP A 300 -9.94 -8.38 -14.99
CA TRP A 300 -9.95 -6.97 -14.63
C TRP A 300 -8.73 -6.23 -15.16
N ARG A 301 -7.54 -6.86 -15.15
CA ARG A 301 -6.36 -6.26 -15.79
C ARG A 301 -6.58 -6.06 -17.28
N ALA A 302 -7.11 -7.07 -18.00
CA ALA A 302 -7.39 -6.95 -19.44
C ALA A 302 -8.47 -5.90 -19.73
N VAL A 303 -9.50 -5.77 -18.88
CA VAL A 303 -10.50 -4.69 -18.95
C VAL A 303 -9.83 -3.32 -18.82
N LEU A 304 -8.97 -3.13 -17.81
CA LEU A 304 -8.24 -1.88 -17.63
C LEU A 304 -7.26 -1.61 -18.77
N ASP A 305 -6.58 -2.62 -19.30
CA ASP A 305 -5.72 -2.47 -20.47
C ASP A 305 -6.49 -1.94 -21.71
N ALA A 306 -7.78 -2.32 -21.83
CA ALA A 306 -8.63 -1.86 -22.93
C ALA A 306 -9.11 -0.40 -22.76
N VAL A 307 -9.44 0.05 -21.53
CA VAL A 307 -10.15 1.34 -21.34
C VAL A 307 -9.40 2.34 -20.45
N ALA A 308 -8.46 1.89 -19.61
CA ALA A 308 -7.71 2.72 -18.68
C ALA A 308 -6.32 2.11 -18.38
N PRO A 309 -5.44 1.94 -19.38
CA PRO A 309 -4.15 1.24 -19.22
C PRO A 309 -3.21 1.91 -18.21
N HIS A 310 -3.45 3.16 -17.88
CA HIS A 310 -2.73 3.92 -16.87
C HIS A 310 -3.09 3.54 -15.43
N VAL A 311 -4.17 2.79 -15.18
CA VAL A 311 -4.57 2.38 -13.83
C VAL A 311 -3.82 1.13 -13.42
N LEU A 312 -3.18 1.16 -12.26
CA LEU A 312 -2.47 0.03 -11.66
C LEU A 312 -3.38 -0.79 -10.76
N LEU A 313 -3.22 -2.11 -10.80
CA LEU A 313 -3.76 -3.02 -9.80
C LEU A 313 -2.71 -3.37 -8.76
N ILE A 314 -3.13 -3.45 -7.50
CA ILE A 314 -2.33 -3.96 -6.41
C ILE A 314 -3.12 -4.99 -5.63
N THR A 315 -2.53 -6.15 -5.35
CA THR A 315 -3.18 -7.22 -4.60
C THR A 315 -2.78 -7.22 -3.14
N GLU A 316 -3.77 -7.43 -2.29
CA GLU A 316 -3.62 -7.62 -0.86
C GLU A 316 -3.86 -9.09 -0.51
N THR A 317 -2.77 -9.79 -0.15
CA THR A 317 -2.80 -11.22 0.20
C THR A 317 -1.82 -11.49 1.34
N ASN A 318 -2.35 -11.59 2.56
CA ASN A 318 -1.58 -11.87 3.78
C ASN A 318 -1.27 -13.37 3.91
N VAL A 319 -0.42 -13.87 3.03
CA VAL A 319 -0.03 -15.28 2.87
C VAL A 319 1.49 -15.42 2.74
N PRO A 320 2.08 -16.63 2.77
CA PRO A 320 3.50 -16.82 2.52
C PRO A 320 3.97 -16.15 1.23
N HIS A 321 5.23 -15.71 1.23
CA HIS A 321 5.78 -14.88 0.14
C HIS A 321 5.60 -15.51 -1.26
N ALA A 322 5.82 -16.81 -1.42
CA ALA A 322 5.69 -17.49 -2.70
C ALA A 322 4.26 -17.45 -3.26
N GLU A 323 3.25 -17.58 -2.40
CA GLU A 323 1.84 -17.48 -2.76
C GLU A 323 1.46 -16.02 -3.06
N ASN A 324 1.96 -15.07 -2.28
CA ASN A 324 1.71 -13.65 -2.47
C ASN A 324 2.21 -13.14 -3.85
N ILE A 325 3.44 -13.49 -4.23
CA ILE A 325 4.03 -13.03 -5.51
C ILE A 325 3.38 -13.68 -6.75
N SER A 326 2.61 -14.76 -6.60
CA SER A 326 1.88 -15.36 -7.73
C SER A 326 0.88 -14.38 -8.35
N TYR A 327 0.40 -13.40 -7.59
CA TYR A 327 -0.53 -12.36 -8.06
C TYR A 327 0.11 -11.27 -8.92
N PHE A 328 1.40 -11.31 -9.17
CA PHE A 328 1.97 -10.59 -10.32
C PHE A 328 1.48 -11.19 -11.64
N GLY A 329 1.15 -12.49 -11.66
CA GLY A 329 0.83 -13.22 -12.88
C GLY A 329 2.05 -13.40 -13.78
N GLU A 330 1.79 -13.56 -15.08
CA GLU A 330 2.82 -13.78 -16.08
C GLU A 330 3.31 -12.44 -16.68
N PRO A 331 4.62 -12.30 -16.96
CA PRO A 331 5.13 -11.14 -17.66
C PRO A 331 4.52 -10.99 -19.06
N LEU A 332 4.23 -9.76 -19.43
CA LEU A 332 3.82 -9.34 -20.77
C LEU A 332 5.00 -8.65 -21.45
N PRO A 333 5.84 -9.36 -22.24
CA PRO A 333 7.07 -8.80 -22.79
C PRO A 333 6.84 -7.57 -23.67
N GLU A 334 5.69 -7.51 -24.35
CA GLU A 334 5.32 -6.41 -25.25
C GLU A 334 5.05 -5.08 -24.53
N THR A 335 4.66 -5.13 -23.26
CA THR A 335 4.36 -3.92 -22.45
C THR A 335 5.38 -3.71 -21.31
N GLY A 336 6.21 -4.70 -21.01
CA GLY A 336 7.05 -4.73 -19.83
C GLY A 336 6.25 -4.81 -18.51
N SER A 337 4.94 -5.13 -18.58
CA SER A 337 4.03 -5.26 -17.44
C SER A 337 3.73 -6.73 -17.15
N THR A 338 2.70 -6.99 -16.37
CA THR A 338 2.21 -8.32 -15.99
C THR A 338 0.72 -8.45 -16.30
N ASP A 339 0.23 -9.69 -16.45
CA ASP A 339 -1.16 -9.95 -16.84
C ASP A 339 -2.14 -9.98 -15.66
N GLU A 340 -1.66 -9.82 -14.41
CA GLU A 340 -2.46 -9.63 -13.21
C GLU A 340 -2.18 -8.26 -12.56
N ALA A 341 -1.60 -8.21 -11.38
CA ALA A 341 -1.32 -6.96 -10.69
C ALA A 341 0.09 -6.44 -11.00
N GLN A 342 0.24 -5.13 -11.14
CA GLN A 342 1.53 -4.47 -11.29
C GLN A 342 2.23 -4.28 -9.95
N MET A 343 1.48 -4.32 -8.85
CA MET A 343 2.04 -4.28 -7.51
C MET A 343 1.48 -5.40 -6.64
N VAL A 344 2.30 -5.90 -5.72
CA VAL A 344 1.87 -6.77 -4.63
C VAL A 344 2.35 -6.22 -3.30
N TYR A 345 1.52 -6.37 -2.27
CA TYR A 345 1.90 -6.00 -0.90
C TYR A 345 3.07 -6.84 -0.40
N ASN A 346 4.10 -6.20 0.13
CA ASN A 346 5.28 -6.90 0.65
C ASN A 346 5.12 -7.21 2.15
N PHE A 347 4.23 -8.14 2.46
CA PHE A 347 3.84 -8.48 3.83
C PHE A 347 4.98 -9.01 4.71
N SER A 348 5.97 -9.71 4.14
CA SER A 348 7.09 -10.26 4.92
C SER A 348 7.98 -9.18 5.53
N LEU A 349 8.00 -7.97 4.93
CA LEU A 349 8.87 -6.88 5.37
C LEU A 349 8.61 -6.45 6.81
N ALA A 350 7.33 -6.34 7.21
CA ALA A 350 6.96 -5.87 8.54
C ALA A 350 7.49 -6.81 9.65
N PRO A 351 7.10 -8.10 9.73
CA PRO A 351 7.57 -8.97 10.81
C PRO A 351 9.09 -9.16 10.80
N LEU A 352 9.76 -9.14 9.63
CA LEU A 352 11.22 -9.26 9.55
C LEU A 352 11.93 -8.00 10.06
N THR A 353 11.37 -6.82 9.80
CA THR A 353 11.90 -5.56 10.36
C THR A 353 11.73 -5.51 11.87
N LEU A 354 10.57 -5.94 12.39
CA LEU A 354 10.33 -6.05 13.83
C LEU A 354 11.34 -7.00 14.49
N HIS A 355 11.52 -8.19 13.92
CA HIS A 355 12.47 -9.18 14.42
C HIS A 355 13.90 -8.64 14.44
N ALA A 356 14.35 -8.00 13.34
CA ALA A 356 15.70 -7.44 13.26
C ALA A 356 15.96 -6.38 14.34
N LEU A 357 15.02 -5.47 14.59
CA LEU A 357 15.16 -4.41 15.59
C LEU A 357 14.94 -4.92 17.04
N GLN A 358 14.19 -6.00 17.22
CA GLN A 358 14.03 -6.66 18.51
C GLN A 358 15.30 -7.38 18.95
N THR A 359 15.90 -8.13 18.01
CA THR A 359 17.05 -8.99 18.31
C THR A 359 18.39 -8.29 18.14
N GLY A 360 18.44 -7.18 17.40
CA GLY A 360 19.68 -6.54 16.95
C GLY A 360 20.39 -7.33 15.84
N ASP A 361 19.66 -8.19 15.11
CA ASP A 361 20.18 -9.08 14.07
C ASP A 361 19.34 -8.97 12.79
N ALA A 362 19.93 -8.38 11.75
CA ALA A 362 19.34 -8.20 10.42
C ALA A 362 19.50 -9.42 9.50
N THR A 363 20.12 -10.51 9.93
CA THR A 363 20.47 -11.65 9.05
C THR A 363 19.26 -12.22 8.31
N ARG A 364 18.12 -12.42 9.00
CA ARG A 364 16.88 -12.94 8.39
C ARG A 364 16.33 -11.96 7.35
N LEU A 365 16.25 -10.69 7.74
CA LEU A 365 15.80 -9.59 6.86
C LEU A 365 16.68 -9.46 5.62
N SER A 366 18.00 -9.46 5.78
CA SER A 366 18.97 -9.32 4.68
C SER A 366 18.90 -10.49 3.69
N ARG A 367 18.84 -11.73 4.18
CA ARG A 367 18.71 -12.92 3.32
C ARG A 367 17.42 -12.88 2.51
N TRP A 368 16.30 -12.55 3.15
CA TRP A 368 15.02 -12.42 2.46
C TRP A 368 15.04 -11.25 1.45
N ALA A 369 15.51 -10.07 1.83
CA ALA A 369 15.58 -8.91 0.94
C ALA A 369 16.43 -9.17 -0.31
N ALA A 370 17.46 -10.03 -0.21
CA ALA A 370 18.29 -10.45 -1.33
C ALA A 370 17.53 -11.32 -2.36
N THR A 371 16.38 -11.89 -2.00
CA THR A 371 15.55 -12.71 -2.90
C THR A 371 14.54 -11.90 -3.72
N LEU A 372 14.28 -10.65 -3.32
CA LEU A 372 13.26 -9.82 -3.95
C LEU A 372 13.60 -9.50 -5.40
N ARG A 373 12.75 -9.95 -6.33
CA ARG A 373 12.85 -9.68 -7.77
C ARG A 373 11.44 -9.54 -8.36
N PRO A 374 11.04 -8.34 -8.81
CA PRO A 374 9.81 -8.21 -9.60
C PRO A 374 9.95 -8.99 -10.92
N PRO A 375 8.86 -9.59 -11.44
CA PRO A 375 8.91 -10.42 -12.66
C PRO A 375 9.06 -9.61 -13.95
N ALA A 376 8.76 -8.31 -13.92
CA ALA A 376 8.80 -7.41 -15.08
C ALA A 376 9.25 -6.01 -14.66
N SER A 377 9.72 -5.20 -15.61
CA SER A 377 10.18 -3.83 -15.34
C SER A 377 9.06 -2.88 -14.91
N GLY A 378 7.82 -3.14 -15.33
CA GLY A 378 6.61 -2.40 -14.92
C GLY A 378 5.94 -2.95 -13.66
N ALA A 379 6.54 -3.96 -13.00
CA ALA A 379 6.05 -4.53 -11.75
C ALA A 379 6.90 -4.06 -10.56
N ALA A 380 6.28 -3.88 -9.40
CA ALA A 380 6.98 -3.42 -8.20
C ALA A 380 6.37 -4.02 -6.92
N PHE A 381 7.19 -4.21 -5.91
CA PHE A 381 6.68 -4.47 -4.56
C PHE A 381 6.12 -3.17 -3.95
N PHE A 382 4.98 -3.28 -3.26
CA PHE A 382 4.48 -2.24 -2.39
C PHE A 382 5.01 -2.51 -0.97
N ASN A 383 6.07 -1.80 -0.62
CA ASN A 383 6.76 -2.00 0.65
C ASN A 383 6.03 -1.26 1.78
N PHE A 384 5.67 -1.97 2.84
CA PHE A 384 5.07 -1.37 4.03
C PHE A 384 5.49 -2.16 5.28
N ILE A 385 5.46 -1.50 6.44
CA ILE A 385 5.77 -2.10 7.75
C ILE A 385 4.70 -1.84 8.80
N ALA A 386 3.70 -1.05 8.44
CA ALA A 386 2.49 -0.80 9.21
C ALA A 386 1.36 -0.41 8.28
N SER A 387 0.13 -0.74 8.66
CA SER A 387 -1.11 -0.34 7.99
C SER A 387 -2.24 -0.20 9.02
N HIS A 388 -3.47 -0.03 8.55
CA HIS A 388 -4.70 -0.07 9.35
C HIS A 388 -5.00 -1.45 9.95
N ASP A 389 -4.37 -2.50 9.41
CA ASP A 389 -4.45 -3.87 9.93
C ASP A 389 -3.45 -4.12 11.05
N GLY A 390 -3.54 -5.27 11.68
CA GLY A 390 -2.45 -5.80 12.49
C GLY A 390 -1.27 -6.24 11.63
N ILE A 391 -0.11 -6.37 12.23
CA ILE A 391 1.09 -6.86 11.54
C ILE A 391 0.98 -8.38 11.38
N GLY A 392 0.78 -8.84 10.14
CA GLY A 392 0.66 -10.25 9.82
C GLY A 392 1.98 -11.00 10.03
N VAL A 393 1.93 -12.16 10.69
CA VAL A 393 3.12 -13.01 10.90
C VAL A 393 3.19 -14.20 9.95
N LEU A 394 2.08 -14.53 9.30
CA LEU A 394 2.00 -15.64 8.35
C LEU A 394 3.00 -15.50 7.18
N PRO A 395 3.24 -14.30 6.61
CA PRO A 395 4.21 -14.09 5.55
C PRO A 395 5.66 -14.34 5.94
N ALA A 396 5.96 -14.41 7.24
CA ALA A 396 7.29 -14.74 7.75
C ALA A 396 7.52 -16.25 7.97
N ARG A 397 6.51 -17.10 7.72
CA ARG A 397 6.65 -18.56 7.83
C ARG A 397 7.75 -19.08 6.88
N GLY A 398 8.55 -20.01 7.40
CA GLY A 398 9.71 -20.52 6.66
C GLY A 398 10.94 -19.59 6.67
N ILE A 399 10.79 -18.33 7.10
CA ILE A 399 11.88 -17.35 7.28
C ILE A 399 12.21 -17.24 8.78
N LEU A 400 11.21 -16.98 9.61
CA LEU A 400 11.32 -17.02 11.07
C LEU A 400 10.89 -18.38 11.62
N SER A 401 11.57 -18.84 12.65
CA SER A 401 11.16 -20.00 13.43
C SER A 401 9.95 -19.66 14.32
N GLU A 402 9.25 -20.69 14.81
CA GLU A 402 8.14 -20.48 15.73
C GLU A 402 8.58 -19.74 17.01
N ALA A 403 9.76 -20.04 17.54
CA ALA A 403 10.30 -19.35 18.73
C ALA A 403 10.55 -17.85 18.45
N GLU A 404 11.03 -17.48 17.25
CA GLU A 404 11.20 -16.08 16.84
C GLU A 404 9.85 -15.37 16.72
N VAL A 405 8.83 -16.04 16.17
CA VAL A 405 7.45 -15.51 16.11
C VAL A 405 6.87 -15.32 17.52
N GLN A 406 7.06 -16.29 18.41
CA GLN A 406 6.63 -16.16 19.82
C GLN A 406 7.37 -15.03 20.54
N GLY A 407 8.60 -14.73 20.20
CA GLY A 407 9.32 -13.55 20.66
C GLY A 407 8.61 -12.24 20.28
N LEU A 408 8.14 -12.12 19.03
CA LEU A 408 7.35 -10.98 18.57
C LEU A 408 6.00 -10.87 19.33
N VAL A 409 5.34 -11.99 19.55
CA VAL A 409 4.10 -12.06 20.34
C VAL A 409 4.32 -11.56 21.77
N ALA A 410 5.34 -12.08 22.43
CA ALA A 410 5.66 -11.72 23.81
C ALA A 410 5.93 -10.20 23.95
N GLN A 411 6.69 -9.61 23.02
CA GLN A 411 6.95 -8.16 23.03
C GLN A 411 5.68 -7.36 22.75
N THR A 412 4.84 -7.77 21.79
CA THR A 412 3.56 -7.13 21.52
C THR A 412 2.71 -7.02 22.78
N LEU A 413 2.56 -8.14 23.50
CA LEU A 413 1.77 -8.18 24.75
C LEU A 413 2.41 -7.36 25.88
N ALA A 414 3.74 -7.46 26.04
CA ALA A 414 4.48 -6.69 27.06
C ALA A 414 4.33 -5.18 26.85
N HIS A 415 4.25 -4.70 25.59
CA HIS A 415 4.07 -3.30 25.26
C HIS A 415 2.59 -2.86 25.17
N GLY A 416 1.66 -3.73 25.60
CA GLY A 416 0.22 -3.40 25.69
C GLY A 416 -0.54 -3.51 24.38
N GLY A 417 0.01 -4.21 23.39
CA GLY A 417 -0.69 -4.63 22.18
C GLY A 417 -1.59 -5.84 22.42
N GLN A 418 -2.23 -6.30 21.35
CA GLN A 418 -3.12 -7.47 21.32
C GLN A 418 -2.66 -8.44 20.21
N VAL A 419 -3.07 -9.69 20.29
CA VAL A 419 -2.74 -10.71 19.28
C VAL A 419 -4.03 -11.34 18.76
N SER A 420 -4.19 -11.38 17.45
CA SER A 420 -5.28 -12.10 16.79
C SER A 420 -4.82 -13.48 16.35
N TYR A 421 -5.73 -14.45 16.41
CA TYR A 421 -5.48 -15.83 16.04
C TYR A 421 -6.38 -16.26 14.90
N LYS A 422 -5.92 -17.21 14.09
CA LYS A 422 -6.72 -17.89 13.08
C LYS A 422 -6.98 -19.34 13.48
N ALA A 423 -8.10 -19.90 13.02
CA ALA A 423 -8.38 -21.32 13.14
C ALA A 423 -7.55 -22.12 12.13
N ASN A 424 -7.01 -23.26 12.56
CA ASN A 424 -6.39 -24.26 11.70
C ASN A 424 -7.40 -25.39 11.42
N GLY A 425 -7.20 -26.14 10.33
CA GLY A 425 -8.09 -27.25 9.95
C GLY A 425 -8.12 -28.41 10.96
N ASP A 426 -7.12 -28.53 11.84
CA ASP A 426 -7.01 -29.55 12.91
C ASP A 426 -7.67 -29.12 14.22
N GLY A 427 -8.39 -28.01 14.26
CA GLY A 427 -9.04 -27.47 15.47
C GLY A 427 -8.11 -26.66 16.38
N THR A 428 -6.83 -26.53 16.06
CA THR A 428 -5.90 -25.66 16.78
C THR A 428 -6.01 -24.22 16.29
N THR A 429 -5.34 -23.30 16.98
CA THR A 429 -5.19 -21.91 16.52
C THR A 429 -3.71 -21.55 16.35
N SER A 430 -3.43 -20.64 15.43
CA SER A 430 -2.10 -20.07 15.25
C SER A 430 -2.17 -18.55 15.22
N VAL A 431 -1.07 -17.91 15.58
CA VAL A 431 -0.95 -16.44 15.53
C VAL A 431 -1.19 -15.97 14.11
N TYR A 432 -2.02 -14.93 13.97
CA TYR A 432 -2.36 -14.32 12.68
C TYR A 432 -1.81 -12.89 12.57
N GLU A 433 -2.13 -12.03 13.55
CA GLU A 433 -1.71 -10.63 13.55
C GLU A 433 -1.27 -10.14 14.93
N LEU A 434 -0.28 -9.25 14.94
CA LEU A 434 0.13 -8.44 16.08
C LEU A 434 -0.56 -7.09 15.97
N ASN A 435 -1.48 -6.79 16.88
CA ASN A 435 -2.27 -5.55 16.88
C ASN A 435 -1.64 -4.55 17.83
N THR A 436 -0.85 -3.66 17.28
CA THR A 436 -0.11 -2.62 18.00
C THR A 436 0.33 -1.53 16.99
N THR A 437 0.61 -0.33 17.46
CA THR A 437 1.36 0.62 16.63
C THR A 437 2.81 0.16 16.50
N LEU A 438 3.43 0.48 15.36
CA LEU A 438 4.84 0.16 15.12
C LEU A 438 5.75 0.82 16.16
N TYR A 439 5.42 2.04 16.58
CA TYR A 439 6.20 2.79 17.57
C TYR A 439 6.21 2.09 18.93
N ASP A 440 5.05 1.68 19.45
CA ASP A 440 4.95 0.99 20.72
C ASP A 440 5.47 -0.46 20.65
N PHE A 441 5.37 -1.13 19.50
CA PHE A 441 6.06 -2.42 19.37
C PHE A 441 7.56 -2.27 19.60
N LEU A 442 8.18 -1.28 18.94
CA LEU A 442 9.63 -1.07 19.01
C LEU A 442 10.07 -0.51 20.37
N ASN A 443 9.26 0.32 21.02
CA ASN A 443 9.63 1.12 22.19
C ASN A 443 8.73 0.82 23.38
N ASP A 444 9.32 0.50 24.51
CA ASP A 444 8.56 0.18 25.72
C ASP A 444 7.80 1.44 26.22
N PRO A 445 6.46 1.41 26.20
CA PRO A 445 5.66 2.56 26.65
C PRO A 445 5.75 2.82 28.17
N ALA A 446 6.21 1.84 28.96
CA ALA A 446 6.42 2.00 30.39
C ALA A 446 7.75 2.71 30.72
N HIS A 447 8.73 2.64 29.82
CA HIS A 447 10.06 3.22 29.99
C HIS A 447 10.46 4.04 28.76
N PRO A 448 9.77 5.18 28.49
CA PRO A 448 10.05 6.00 27.32
C PRO A 448 11.42 6.66 27.41
N ASP A 449 12.17 6.58 26.31
CA ASP A 449 13.47 7.19 26.13
C ASP A 449 13.57 7.77 24.72
N PRO A 450 13.12 9.01 24.48
CA PRO A 450 13.06 9.60 23.16
C PRO A 450 14.41 9.62 22.42
N GLU A 451 15.53 9.68 23.13
CA GLU A 451 16.87 9.69 22.52
C GLU A 451 17.25 8.35 21.91
N ARG A 452 16.68 7.26 22.40
CA ARG A 452 16.81 5.92 21.84
C ARG A 452 15.64 5.56 20.95
N ASP A 453 14.41 5.90 21.38
CA ASP A 453 13.17 5.42 20.79
C ASP A 453 12.91 6.03 19.41
N VAL A 454 13.22 7.32 19.22
CA VAL A 454 13.08 8.01 17.93
C VAL A 454 14.08 7.46 16.91
N PRO A 455 15.39 7.35 17.15
CA PRO A 455 16.32 6.71 16.23
C PRO A 455 15.94 5.28 15.89
N ARG A 456 15.51 4.45 16.87
CA ARG A 456 15.10 3.06 16.63
C ARG A 456 13.88 2.98 15.70
N PHE A 457 12.90 3.84 15.92
CA PHE A 457 11.73 3.92 15.04
C PHE A 457 12.13 4.40 13.63
N LEU A 458 12.95 5.43 13.50
CA LEU A 458 13.41 5.94 12.22
C LEU A 458 14.29 4.92 11.46
N ALA A 459 15.04 4.07 12.17
CA ALA A 459 15.76 2.95 11.55
C ALA A 459 14.79 2.00 10.82
N SER A 460 13.61 1.70 11.40
CA SER A 460 12.60 0.87 10.73
C SER A 460 12.08 1.53 9.45
N GLN A 461 11.87 2.85 9.46
CA GLN A 461 11.44 3.61 8.29
C GLN A 461 12.55 3.69 7.23
N ALA A 462 13.80 3.84 7.64
CA ALA A 462 14.93 3.83 6.72
C ALA A 462 15.10 2.47 6.03
N ILE A 463 14.86 1.34 6.71
CA ILE A 463 14.81 -0.01 6.11
C ILE A 463 13.73 -0.05 5.02
N LEU A 464 12.49 0.35 5.35
CA LEU A 464 11.37 0.42 4.41
C LEU A 464 11.73 1.22 3.15
N LEU A 465 12.30 2.42 3.33
CA LEU A 465 12.59 3.36 2.25
C LEU A 465 13.82 2.97 1.40
N SER A 466 14.68 2.08 1.91
CA SER A 466 15.90 1.63 1.21
C SER A 466 15.61 0.54 0.17
N LEU A 467 14.51 -0.20 0.28
CA LEU A 467 14.20 -1.31 -0.60
C LEU A 467 13.66 -0.86 -1.97
N ALA A 468 13.92 -1.68 -2.99
CA ALA A 468 13.30 -1.52 -4.30
C ALA A 468 11.78 -1.72 -4.21
N GLY A 469 11.02 -0.82 -4.82
CA GLY A 469 9.57 -0.81 -4.77
C GLY A 469 9.00 0.55 -4.40
N VAL A 470 7.68 0.59 -4.23
CA VAL A 470 6.93 1.79 -3.83
C VAL A 470 6.64 1.72 -2.33
N PRO A 471 7.07 2.68 -1.52
CA PRO A 471 6.76 2.68 -0.10
C PRO A 471 5.31 3.07 0.17
N GLY A 472 4.62 2.26 0.97
CA GLY A 472 3.35 2.54 1.60
C GLY A 472 3.58 3.03 3.03
N ILE A 473 3.16 4.26 3.29
CA ILE A 473 3.39 4.95 4.56
C ILE A 473 2.07 5.00 5.32
N TYR A 474 1.97 4.27 6.41
CA TYR A 474 0.79 4.40 7.27
C TYR A 474 0.81 5.72 8.03
N VAL A 475 -0.32 6.41 8.08
CA VAL A 475 -0.43 7.76 8.66
C VAL A 475 0.09 7.82 10.10
N HIS A 476 -0.14 6.79 10.91
CA HIS A 476 0.36 6.72 12.28
C HIS A 476 1.89 6.60 12.38
N SER A 477 2.53 6.07 11.34
CA SER A 477 4.00 6.04 11.26
C SER A 477 4.60 7.43 11.04
N LEU A 478 3.86 8.37 10.44
CA LEU A 478 4.35 9.74 10.29
C LEU A 478 4.61 10.43 11.64
N PHE A 479 3.87 10.02 12.67
CA PHE A 479 3.93 10.67 13.99
C PHE A 479 4.58 9.80 15.06
N GLY A 480 4.97 8.56 14.75
CA GLY A 480 5.35 7.61 15.79
C GLY A 480 4.22 7.44 16.82
N SER A 481 2.98 7.30 16.34
CA SER A 481 1.81 7.23 17.23
C SER A 481 1.89 6.06 18.19
N ARG A 482 1.48 6.28 19.44
CA ARG A 482 1.32 5.23 20.44
C ARG A 482 -0.03 4.52 20.33
N ASN A 483 -0.14 3.34 20.92
CA ASN A 483 -1.37 2.56 21.01
C ASN A 483 -2.52 3.39 21.61
N CYS A 484 -3.66 3.45 20.88
CA CYS A 484 -4.87 4.09 21.36
C CYS A 484 -5.64 3.15 22.31
N ARG A 485 -5.25 3.11 23.58
CA ARG A 485 -5.88 2.25 24.58
C ARG A 485 -7.35 2.60 24.82
N GLU A 486 -7.67 3.90 24.78
CA GLU A 486 -9.04 4.41 24.85
C GLU A 486 -9.89 3.98 23.65
N CYS A 487 -9.32 3.92 22.43
CA CYS A 487 -10.00 3.42 21.26
C CYS A 487 -10.33 1.91 21.41
N PHE A 488 -9.39 1.14 21.92
CA PHE A 488 -9.60 -0.28 22.20
C PHE A 488 -10.65 -0.50 23.29
N ALA A 489 -10.58 0.27 24.40
CA ALA A 489 -11.56 0.17 25.48
C ALA A 489 -12.98 0.52 25.01
N ALA A 490 -13.13 1.48 24.09
CA ALA A 490 -14.43 1.89 23.55
C ALA A 490 -15.04 0.88 22.57
N THR A 491 -14.19 0.14 21.81
CA THR A 491 -14.67 -0.73 20.71
C THR A 491 -14.55 -2.23 20.99
N GLY A 492 -13.67 -2.63 21.90
CA GLY A 492 -13.27 -4.02 22.10
C GLY A 492 -12.51 -4.64 20.92
N ARG A 493 -12.22 -3.88 19.86
CA ARG A 493 -11.57 -4.36 18.64
C ARG A 493 -10.06 -4.13 18.71
N ALA A 494 -9.28 -5.20 18.58
CA ALA A 494 -7.81 -5.12 18.70
C ALA A 494 -7.17 -4.11 17.74
N ARG A 495 -7.65 -4.02 16.50
CA ARG A 495 -7.15 -3.08 15.48
C ARG A 495 -7.38 -1.61 15.83
N SER A 496 -8.33 -1.29 16.75
CA SER A 496 -8.54 0.09 17.19
C SER A 496 -7.34 0.69 17.91
N LEU A 497 -6.40 -0.14 18.40
CA LEU A 497 -5.14 0.32 18.98
C LEU A 497 -4.33 1.19 18.01
N ASN A 498 -4.40 0.91 16.71
CA ASN A 498 -3.62 1.62 15.69
C ASN A 498 -4.47 2.47 14.72
N ARG A 499 -5.74 2.80 15.10
CA ARG A 499 -6.71 3.54 14.25
C ARG A 499 -7.20 4.84 14.91
N ARG A 500 -6.39 5.47 15.77
CA ARG A 500 -6.75 6.76 16.39
C ARG A 500 -7.07 7.80 15.32
N LYS A 501 -8.13 8.59 15.56
CA LYS A 501 -8.44 9.79 14.77
C LYS A 501 -7.94 11.02 15.52
N PHE A 502 -7.48 12.03 14.80
CA PHE A 502 -6.90 13.24 15.39
C PHE A 502 -7.81 14.44 15.20
N ASP A 503 -7.98 15.24 16.25
CA ASP A 503 -8.33 16.64 16.10
C ASP A 503 -7.14 17.36 15.46
N LEU A 504 -7.36 18.08 14.35
CA LEU A 504 -6.27 18.66 13.57
C LEU A 504 -5.49 19.70 14.36
N ALA A 505 -6.19 20.61 15.06
CA ALA A 505 -5.53 21.67 15.83
C ALA A 505 -4.70 21.12 17.00
N GLY A 506 -5.22 20.09 17.68
CA GLY A 506 -4.49 19.39 18.73
C GLY A 506 -3.26 18.67 18.20
N LEU A 507 -3.36 18.02 17.03
CA LEU A 507 -2.21 17.37 16.39
C LEU A 507 -1.16 18.39 15.97
N GLU A 508 -1.54 19.50 15.34
CA GLU A 508 -0.60 20.55 14.92
C GLU A 508 0.14 21.16 16.11
N ALA A 509 -0.54 21.35 17.24
CA ALA A 509 0.11 21.80 18.47
C ALA A 509 1.13 20.78 18.99
N ILE A 510 0.84 19.49 18.94
CA ILE A 510 1.77 18.41 19.31
C ILE A 510 2.99 18.40 18.35
N LEU A 511 2.77 18.53 17.05
CA LEU A 511 3.84 18.50 16.07
C LEU A 511 4.75 19.73 16.12
N ALA A 512 4.24 20.86 16.61
CA ALA A 512 5.01 22.09 16.79
C ALA A 512 5.88 22.08 18.06
N ASP A 513 5.66 21.14 18.98
CA ASP A 513 6.42 21.03 20.24
C ASP A 513 7.70 20.20 20.01
N PRO A 514 8.90 20.80 20.12
CA PRO A 514 10.18 20.12 19.87
C PRO A 514 10.52 19.06 20.94
N GLU A 515 9.90 19.11 22.11
CA GLU A 515 10.09 18.13 23.18
C GLU A 515 9.26 16.85 22.96
N ARG A 516 8.28 16.91 22.06
CA ARG A 516 7.42 15.77 21.75
C ARG A 516 8.10 14.86 20.73
N HIS A 517 8.08 13.55 21.00
CA HIS A 517 8.62 12.57 20.05
C HIS A 517 7.87 12.58 18.71
N GLU A 518 6.56 12.90 18.72
CA GLU A 518 5.72 12.95 17.52
C GLU A 518 6.23 14.02 16.53
N GLY A 519 6.57 15.23 17.01
CA GLY A 519 7.15 16.29 16.19
C GLY A 519 8.53 15.90 15.64
N ARG A 520 9.39 15.33 16.49
CA ARG A 520 10.72 14.84 16.10
C ARG A 520 10.64 13.73 15.02
N VAL A 521 9.74 12.77 15.19
CA VAL A 521 9.51 11.71 14.20
C VAL A 521 8.98 12.29 12.90
N PHE A 522 7.98 13.17 12.97
CA PHE A 522 7.34 13.76 11.80
C PHE A 522 8.33 14.51 10.91
N ASP A 523 9.14 15.39 11.51
CA ASP A 523 10.13 16.17 10.78
C ASP A 523 11.23 15.29 10.16
N ALA A 524 11.73 14.32 10.92
CA ALA A 524 12.77 13.41 10.45
C ALA A 524 12.23 12.50 9.33
N TYR A 525 11.01 11.98 9.45
CA TYR A 525 10.44 11.10 8.45
C TYR A 525 10.11 11.85 7.15
N ARG A 526 9.54 13.06 7.24
CA ARG A 526 9.34 13.93 6.06
C ARG A 526 10.68 14.22 5.35
N ARG A 527 11.75 14.45 6.12
CA ARG A 527 13.08 14.63 5.55
C ARG A 527 13.57 13.39 4.80
N LEU A 528 13.40 12.18 5.37
CA LEU A 528 13.75 10.93 4.68
C LEU A 528 12.97 10.76 3.38
N LEU A 529 11.68 11.04 3.36
CA LEU A 529 10.83 10.98 2.17
C LEU A 529 11.30 11.95 1.07
N ARG A 530 11.64 13.18 1.43
CA ARG A 530 12.18 14.19 0.49
C ARG A 530 13.54 13.77 -0.08
N LEU A 531 14.44 13.26 0.76
CA LEU A 531 15.74 12.77 0.33
C LEU A 531 15.59 11.59 -0.65
N ARG A 532 14.74 10.62 -0.32
CA ARG A 532 14.45 9.48 -1.20
C ARG A 532 13.93 9.94 -2.55
N ARG A 533 12.98 10.87 -2.55
CA ARG A 533 12.33 11.41 -3.75
C ARG A 533 13.32 12.15 -4.68
N ALA A 534 14.42 12.65 -4.15
CA ALA A 534 15.43 13.39 -4.90
C ALA A 534 16.55 12.50 -5.49
N GLU A 535 16.62 11.22 -5.12
CA GLU A 535 17.71 10.32 -5.52
C GLU A 535 17.20 9.22 -6.48
N PRO A 536 17.55 9.27 -7.77
CA PRO A 536 17.12 8.29 -8.77
C PRO A 536 17.48 6.84 -8.45
N ALA A 537 18.47 6.60 -7.59
CA ALA A 537 18.81 5.26 -7.12
C ALA A 537 17.64 4.55 -6.40
N PHE A 538 16.67 5.30 -5.87
CA PHE A 538 15.49 4.72 -5.23
C PHE A 538 14.34 4.42 -6.18
N HIS A 539 14.55 4.57 -7.49
CA HIS A 539 13.57 4.17 -8.50
C HIS A 539 13.13 2.70 -8.27
N PRO A 540 11.82 2.38 -8.34
CA PRO A 540 11.32 1.01 -8.09
C PRO A 540 11.96 -0.06 -8.97
N ALA A 541 12.23 0.25 -10.24
CA ALA A 541 12.93 -0.62 -11.18
C ALA A 541 14.48 -0.50 -11.11
N GLY A 542 15.01 0.29 -10.17
CA GLY A 542 16.45 0.41 -9.94
C GLY A 542 17.06 -0.84 -9.32
N GLY A 543 18.36 -1.01 -9.49
CA GLY A 543 19.09 -2.16 -8.95
C GLY A 543 19.08 -2.19 -7.41
N GLN A 544 19.03 -3.39 -6.86
CA GLN A 544 19.13 -3.66 -5.42
C GLN A 544 20.15 -4.77 -5.17
N GLN A 545 21.20 -4.47 -4.43
CA GLN A 545 22.17 -5.44 -3.96
C GLN A 545 22.22 -5.38 -2.43
N VAL A 546 21.82 -6.46 -1.77
CA VAL A 546 21.97 -6.59 -0.31
C VAL A 546 23.41 -7.00 -0.01
N LEU A 547 24.03 -6.34 0.95
CA LEU A 547 25.41 -6.57 1.37
C LEU A 547 25.42 -7.23 2.75
N ASP A 548 26.31 -8.20 2.95
CA ASP A 548 26.56 -8.78 4.27
C ASP A 548 27.71 -8.00 4.94
N LEU A 549 27.34 -7.09 5.83
CA LEU A 549 28.27 -6.28 6.62
C LEU A 549 28.21 -6.63 8.12
N GLY A 550 27.72 -7.81 8.46
CA GLY A 550 27.53 -8.31 9.80
C GLY A 550 26.08 -8.19 10.29
N PRO A 551 25.71 -8.96 11.33
CA PRO A 551 24.32 -9.11 11.75
C PRO A 551 23.71 -7.82 12.29
N GLY A 552 24.49 -6.92 12.88
CA GLY A 552 23.99 -5.67 13.48
C GLY A 552 23.57 -4.60 12.48
N VAL A 553 23.76 -4.83 11.17
CA VAL A 553 23.51 -3.80 10.15
C VAL A 553 22.76 -4.39 8.95
N PHE A 554 21.67 -3.75 8.59
CA PHE A 554 21.01 -3.96 7.31
C PHE A 554 21.65 -3.05 6.26
N ALA A 555 22.16 -3.63 5.18
CA ALA A 555 22.92 -2.91 4.17
C ALA A 555 22.43 -3.20 2.75
N VAL A 556 22.13 -2.15 1.99
CA VAL A 556 21.64 -2.26 0.61
C VAL A 556 22.32 -1.22 -0.26
N LEU A 557 22.91 -1.66 -1.36
CA LEU A 557 23.35 -0.79 -2.44
C LEU A 557 22.21 -0.64 -3.46
N ARG A 558 21.73 0.59 -3.64
CA ARG A 558 20.75 0.95 -4.65
C ARG A 558 21.45 1.60 -5.83
N THR A 559 21.05 1.21 -7.03
CA THR A 559 21.56 1.83 -8.28
C THR A 559 20.38 2.31 -9.12
N PRO A 560 20.51 3.49 -9.77
CA PRO A 560 19.44 3.97 -10.64
C PRO A 560 19.27 3.06 -11.86
N PRO A 561 18.11 3.07 -12.52
CA PRO A 561 17.94 2.41 -13.81
C PRO A 561 18.77 3.12 -14.87
N ALA A 562 19.52 2.36 -15.67
CA ALA A 562 20.45 2.86 -16.69
C ALA A 562 21.39 3.97 -16.13
N ASP A 563 21.90 4.87 -16.96
CA ASP A 563 22.89 5.90 -16.59
C ASP A 563 22.29 7.13 -15.87
N ALA A 564 21.14 6.98 -15.20
CA ALA A 564 20.33 8.08 -14.68
C ALA A 564 20.81 8.67 -13.32
N GLY A 565 22.06 8.43 -12.90
CA GLY A 565 22.54 9.03 -11.64
C GLY A 565 23.60 8.20 -10.91
N ARG A 566 23.74 8.47 -9.62
CA ARG A 566 24.74 7.82 -8.74
C ARG A 566 24.11 6.73 -7.87
N PRO A 567 24.91 5.73 -7.43
CA PRO A 567 24.43 4.76 -6.45
C PRO A 567 24.25 5.40 -5.07
N VAL A 568 23.39 4.78 -4.25
CA VAL A 568 23.21 5.09 -2.84
C VAL A 568 23.47 3.82 -2.03
N LEU A 569 24.45 3.88 -1.12
CA LEU A 569 24.69 2.83 -0.13
C LEU A 569 23.89 3.14 1.13
N CYS A 570 22.86 2.36 1.38
CA CYS A 570 22.01 2.46 2.57
C CYS A 570 22.56 1.55 3.66
N LEU A 571 22.89 2.11 4.81
CA LEU A 571 23.33 1.39 6.00
C LEU A 571 22.36 1.73 7.14
N VAL A 572 21.80 0.70 7.78
CA VAL A 572 20.91 0.88 8.94
C VAL A 572 21.35 -0.05 10.06
N SER A 573 21.83 0.53 11.16
CA SER A 573 22.10 -0.21 12.38
C SER A 573 20.79 -0.68 13.01
N VAL A 574 20.64 -1.98 13.22
CA VAL A 574 19.50 -2.57 13.97
C VAL A 574 19.88 -2.85 15.43
N SER A 575 21.12 -2.58 15.81
CA SER A 575 21.72 -2.91 17.10
C SER A 575 21.56 -1.77 18.11
N PRO A 576 21.31 -2.08 19.41
CA PRO A 576 21.36 -1.12 20.50
C PRO A 576 22.81 -0.71 20.86
N ARG A 577 23.82 -1.25 20.19
CA ARG A 577 25.26 -0.96 20.40
C ARG A 577 25.84 -0.35 19.14
N PRO A 578 26.86 0.51 19.27
CA PRO A 578 27.61 1.00 18.11
C PRO A 578 28.11 -0.16 17.23
N GLN A 579 28.13 0.03 15.92
CA GLN A 579 28.59 -0.94 14.94
C GLN A 579 29.74 -0.37 14.14
N THR A 580 30.77 -1.19 13.89
CA THR A 580 31.84 -0.88 12.94
C THR A 580 31.70 -1.80 11.75
N VAL A 581 31.40 -1.26 10.58
CA VAL A 581 31.27 -2.04 9.34
C VAL A 581 32.50 -1.87 8.45
N ALA A 582 32.96 -2.97 7.88
CA ALA A 582 34.04 -2.95 6.86
C ALA A 582 33.37 -2.91 5.47
N LEU A 583 33.69 -1.89 4.67
CA LEU A 583 33.21 -1.82 3.29
C LEU A 583 33.99 -2.78 2.39
N PRO A 584 33.36 -3.48 1.43
CA PRO A 584 34.01 -4.15 0.32
C PRO A 584 34.98 -3.21 -0.42
N ALA A 585 36.10 -3.73 -0.90
CA ALA A 585 37.18 -2.94 -1.49
C ALA A 585 36.71 -2.09 -2.70
N ASP A 586 35.82 -2.63 -3.52
CA ASP A 586 35.22 -1.93 -4.68
C ASP A 586 34.34 -0.75 -4.27
N LEU A 587 33.66 -0.85 -3.15
CA LEU A 587 32.88 0.25 -2.57
C LEU A 587 33.80 1.25 -1.85
N GLY A 588 34.80 0.78 -1.13
CA GLY A 588 35.84 1.63 -0.54
C GLY A 588 36.57 2.50 -1.57
N ALA A 589 36.80 1.96 -2.75
CA ALA A 589 37.43 2.68 -3.85
C ALA A 589 36.57 3.76 -4.51
N ARG A 590 35.22 3.72 -4.32
CA ARG A 590 34.29 4.73 -4.87
C ARG A 590 34.21 5.99 -4.03
N GLY A 591 34.82 6.02 -2.82
CA GLY A 591 34.75 7.18 -1.92
C GLY A 591 35.59 8.37 -2.40
N PRO A 592 35.47 9.55 -1.76
CA PRO A 592 34.79 9.76 -0.48
C PRO A 592 33.26 9.67 -0.57
N TRP A 593 32.63 9.29 0.54
CA TRP A 593 31.18 9.16 0.64
C TRP A 593 30.58 10.28 1.50
N ARG A 594 29.46 10.82 1.11
CA ARG A 594 28.67 11.81 1.86
C ARG A 594 27.35 11.19 2.32
N ASP A 595 27.02 11.33 3.61
CA ASP A 595 25.71 10.94 4.13
C ASP A 595 24.65 12.00 3.79
N LEU A 596 23.54 11.56 3.20
CA LEU A 596 22.39 12.40 2.87
C LEU A 596 21.51 12.66 4.11
N ILE A 597 21.44 11.71 5.04
CA ILE A 597 20.60 11.77 6.24
C ILE A 597 21.28 12.61 7.33
N GLY A 598 22.52 12.31 7.62
CA GLY A 598 23.31 13.03 8.60
C GLY A 598 23.64 14.45 8.14
N ALA A 599 23.46 15.44 9.00
CA ALA A 599 23.87 16.82 8.72
C ALA A 599 25.40 17.02 8.76
N SER A 600 26.16 16.03 9.22
CA SER A 600 27.60 16.12 9.33
C SER A 600 28.26 15.93 7.97
N ALA A 601 28.86 17.01 7.48
CA ALA A 601 29.66 17.07 6.26
C ALA A 601 31.03 16.33 6.40
N HIS A 602 31.11 15.29 7.23
CA HIS A 602 32.32 14.50 7.29
C HIS A 602 32.25 13.42 6.19
N PRO A 603 32.92 13.64 5.06
CA PRO A 603 33.01 12.60 4.05
C PRO A 603 33.74 11.39 4.68
N VAL A 604 33.16 10.22 4.55
CA VAL A 604 33.92 8.99 4.74
C VAL A 604 35.07 9.07 3.76
N ALA A 605 36.29 9.19 4.27
CA ALA A 605 37.46 9.48 3.45
C ALA A 605 37.63 8.49 2.30
N ALA A 606 38.22 8.92 1.19
CA ALA A 606 38.57 8.03 0.10
C ALA A 606 39.51 6.95 0.64
N GLY A 607 39.21 5.67 0.37
CA GLY A 607 39.96 4.55 0.90
C GLY A 607 39.64 4.15 2.33
N ALA A 608 38.67 4.81 2.99
CA ALA A 608 38.18 4.33 4.28
C ALA A 608 37.53 2.95 4.11
N THR A 609 38.09 1.97 4.80
CA THR A 609 37.58 0.61 4.81
C THR A 609 36.57 0.34 5.92
N ARG A 610 36.33 1.32 6.80
CA ARG A 610 35.47 1.17 7.97
C ARG A 610 34.56 2.39 8.17
N ILE A 611 33.32 2.12 8.58
CA ILE A 611 32.31 3.12 8.93
C ILE A 611 31.79 2.81 10.34
N GLU A 612 31.77 3.81 11.21
CA GLU A 612 31.17 3.72 12.52
C GLU A 612 29.71 4.15 12.44
N LEU A 613 28.81 3.34 13.00
CA LEU A 613 27.38 3.63 13.13
C LEU A 613 27.02 3.67 14.62
N ALA A 614 26.35 4.73 15.05
CA ALA A 614 25.73 4.78 16.35
C ALA A 614 24.57 3.77 16.46
N PRO A 615 24.08 3.46 17.67
CA PRO A 615 22.90 2.63 17.87
C PRO A 615 21.72 3.14 17.02
N TYR A 616 21.11 2.24 16.24
CA TYR A 616 19.97 2.54 15.37
C TYR A 616 20.16 3.66 14.34
N GLN A 617 21.41 4.02 14.06
CA GLN A 617 21.70 5.03 13.04
C GLN A 617 21.41 4.50 11.63
N ALA A 618 20.77 5.35 10.82
CA ALA A 618 20.61 5.17 9.38
C ALA A 618 21.50 6.17 8.63
N CYS A 619 22.19 5.69 7.59
CA CYS A 619 23.00 6.50 6.68
C CYS A 619 22.65 6.15 5.24
N TRP A 620 22.50 7.16 4.37
CA TRP A 620 22.41 7.03 2.93
C TRP A 620 23.61 7.69 2.29
N LEU A 621 24.58 6.88 1.93
CA LEU A 621 25.87 7.34 1.46
C LEU A 621 25.90 7.43 -0.07
N VAL A 622 26.32 8.57 -0.59
CA VAL A 622 26.54 8.80 -2.02
C VAL A 622 27.99 9.13 -2.29
N PRO A 623 28.56 8.67 -3.42
CA PRO A 623 29.92 9.04 -3.78
C PRO A 623 30.01 10.54 -4.05
N VAL A 624 31.06 11.17 -3.53
CA VAL A 624 31.39 12.56 -3.85
C VAL A 624 32.24 12.56 -5.11
N PRO A 625 31.88 13.33 -6.16
CA PRO A 625 32.74 13.45 -7.33
C PRO A 625 34.17 13.86 -6.93
N ALA A 626 35.17 13.27 -7.57
CA ALA A 626 36.54 13.79 -7.46
C ALA A 626 36.55 15.24 -7.95
N ALA A 627 37.14 16.14 -7.15
CA ALA A 627 37.26 17.55 -7.48
C ALA A 627 38.13 17.78 -8.72
#